data_d3ddb6cecc96fae7a7ccf3a7ea16e399
#
_entry.id   d3ddb6cecc96fae7a7ccf3a7ea16e399
#
_cell.length_a   1.000
_cell.length_b   1.000
_cell.length_c   1.000
_cell.angle_alpha   90.00
_cell.angle_beta   90.00
_cell.angle_gamma   90.00
#
_symmetry.space_group_name_H-M   'P 1'
#
loop_
_entity.id
_entity.type
_entity.pdbx_description
1 polymer ?
#
loop_
_entity_poly.entity_id
_entity_poly.type
_entity_poly.pdbx_seq_one_letter_code
_entity_poly.pdbx_strand_id
1 'polypeptide(L)'
;MEENKVEKQNINGKQEVVQIPIIVSNSYNKKYYLDERLNVLPREVKDTLKIIFVKLTEEVGGVAEVSFDNTEYDLVFKTYKNDDDFNYDEINANYKLSKIEREYAEIFSQIAEFCKFKLNGLV
;
A
#
# COMPACT_ATOMS: atom_id res chain seq x y z
N MET A 1 15.94 8.52 -4.91
CA MET A 1 15.46 8.48 -5.21
C MET A 1 14.46 8.34 -5.34
N GLU A 2 14.12 8.29 -5.60
CA GLU A 2 13.40 8.17 -5.90
C GLU A 2 12.47 7.96 -6.60
N GLU A 3 12.40 8.22 -6.98
CA GLU A 3 11.47 8.19 -7.91
C GLU A 3 10.90 6.93 -8.15
N ASN A 4 11.32 6.04 -7.58
CA ASN A 4 10.84 4.70 -7.65
C ASN A 4 9.53 4.53 -7.00
N LYS A 5 9.07 5.50 -6.26
CA LYS A 5 7.79 5.38 -5.63
C LYS A 5 6.66 5.57 -6.57
N VAL A 6 6.91 6.18 -7.71
CA VAL A 6 5.88 6.39 -8.71
C VAL A 6 6.41 5.79 -9.99
N GLU A 7 5.75 4.74 -10.44
CA GLU A 7 6.15 4.06 -11.63
C GLU A 7 5.24 4.47 -12.76
N LYS A 8 5.85 4.94 -13.85
CA LYS A 8 5.08 5.44 -14.96
C LYS A 8 5.33 4.61 -16.19
N GLN A 9 4.27 4.31 -16.91
CA GLN A 9 4.36 3.64 -18.19
C GLN A 9 3.51 4.39 -19.19
N ASN A 10 4.10 4.69 -20.33
CA ASN A 10 3.40 5.39 -21.38
C ASN A 10 3.40 4.49 -22.60
N ILE A 11 2.26 3.89 -22.88
CA ILE A 11 2.14 2.91 -23.93
C ILE A 11 1.48 3.54 -25.14
N ASN A 12 2.25 3.70 -26.21
CA ASN A 12 1.75 4.23 -27.48
C ASN A 12 1.07 5.58 -27.33
N GLY A 13 1.61 6.43 -26.46
CA GLY A 13 1.06 7.76 -26.27
C GLY A 13 -0.28 7.78 -25.58
N LYS A 14 -0.66 6.67 -24.99
CA LYS A 14 -1.92 6.61 -24.29
C LYS A 14 -1.71 6.93 -22.82
N GLN A 15 -2.70 6.62 -22.01
CA GLN A 15 -2.70 6.96 -20.62
C GLN A 15 -1.52 6.34 -19.89
N GLU A 16 -0.89 7.11 -19.04
CA GLU A 16 0.18 6.61 -18.18
C GLU A 16 -0.41 5.82 -17.04
N VAL A 17 0.27 4.74 -16.66
CA VAL A 17 -0.08 3.96 -15.49
C VAL A 17 0.74 4.51 -14.34
N VAL A 18 0.05 4.94 -13.29
CA VAL A 18 0.72 5.49 -12.10
C VAL A 18 0.20 4.76 -10.88
N GLN A 19 1.11 4.26 -10.07
CA GLN A 19 0.77 3.65 -8.80
C GLN A 19 1.22 4.59 -7.69
N ILE A 20 0.30 5.00 -6.86
CA ILE A 20 0.53 5.99 -5.82
C ILE A 20 0.52 5.28 -4.46
N PRO A 21 1.66 5.22 -3.76
CA PRO A 21 1.67 4.59 -2.44
C PRO A 21 0.78 5.37 -1.48
N ILE A 22 -0.08 4.66 -0.77
CA ILE A 22 -0.97 5.31 0.19
C ILE A 22 -0.77 4.79 1.61
N ILE A 23 -0.30 3.55 1.77
CA ILE A 23 0.01 2.98 3.08
C ILE A 23 1.34 2.26 2.96
N VAL A 24 2.29 2.56 3.84
CA VAL A 24 3.57 1.87 3.85
C VAL A 24 3.97 1.62 5.31
N SER A 25 4.25 0.36 5.62
CA SER A 25 4.80 0.01 6.92
C SER A 25 6.16 -0.62 6.70
N ASN A 26 7.18 -0.03 7.31
CA ASN A 26 8.57 -0.42 7.07
C ASN A 26 9.19 -0.89 8.38
N SER A 27 9.46 -2.19 8.48
CA SER A 27 10.01 -2.76 9.71
C SER A 27 11.48 -2.39 9.92
N TYR A 28 12.20 -2.05 8.87
CA TYR A 28 13.62 -1.77 8.98
C TYR A 28 13.87 -0.46 9.71
N ASN A 29 13.07 0.57 9.43
CA ASN A 29 13.22 1.86 10.11
C ASN A 29 12.07 2.12 11.08
N LYS A 30 11.15 1.17 11.22
CA LYS A 30 10.03 1.22 12.16
C LYS A 30 9.16 2.45 11.93
N LYS A 31 8.88 2.72 10.66
CA LYS A 31 8.05 3.86 10.29
C LYS A 31 6.80 3.41 9.57
N TYR A 32 5.75 4.16 9.79
CA TYR A 32 4.46 3.92 9.16
C TYR A 32 4.03 5.19 8.44
N TYR A 33 3.60 5.02 7.20
CA TYR A 33 3.18 6.13 6.35
C TYR A 33 1.73 5.93 5.94
N LEU A 34 0.93 6.97 6.07
CA LEU A 34 -0.41 7.04 5.53
C LEU A 34 -0.50 8.33 4.74
N ASP A 35 -0.92 8.23 3.47
CA ASP A 35 -1.04 9.42 2.62
C ASP A 35 -1.94 10.45 3.32
N GLU A 36 -1.50 11.70 3.35
CA GLU A 36 -2.21 12.70 4.13
C GLU A 36 -3.61 12.98 3.60
N ARG A 37 -3.88 12.68 2.33
CA ARG A 37 -5.22 12.85 1.80
C ARG A 37 -6.21 11.87 2.42
N LEU A 38 -5.70 10.77 3.00
CA LEU A 38 -6.53 9.81 3.71
C LEU A 38 -6.79 10.22 5.17
N ASN A 39 -6.26 11.35 5.61
CA ASN A 39 -6.51 11.79 6.99
C ASN A 39 -7.98 12.11 7.26
N VAL A 40 -8.78 12.26 6.20
CA VAL A 40 -10.22 12.50 6.38
C VAL A 40 -10.97 11.23 6.76
N LEU A 41 -10.33 10.08 6.68
CA LEU A 41 -10.99 8.83 7.09
C LEU A 41 -11.28 8.87 8.59
N PRO A 42 -12.32 8.14 9.03
CA PRO A 42 -12.59 8.07 10.47
C PRO A 42 -11.38 7.59 11.24
N ARG A 43 -11.24 8.10 12.44
CA ARG A 43 -10.09 7.79 13.26
C ARG A 43 -9.94 6.29 13.49
N GLU A 44 -11.07 5.62 13.73
CA GLU A 44 -11.03 4.18 13.98
C GLU A 44 -10.50 3.41 12.78
N VAL A 45 -10.83 3.88 11.58
CA VAL A 45 -10.31 3.24 10.36
C VAL A 45 -8.81 3.46 10.26
N LYS A 46 -8.37 4.69 10.51
CA LYS A 46 -6.93 5.00 10.44
C LYS A 46 -6.14 4.21 11.47
N ASP A 47 -6.69 4.10 12.68
CA ASP A 47 -6.01 3.35 13.74
C ASP A 47 -5.95 1.87 13.39
N THR A 48 -7.03 1.32 12.86
CA THR A 48 -7.05 -0.08 12.45
C THR A 48 -6.01 -0.35 11.38
N LEU A 49 -5.93 0.52 10.37
CA LEU A 49 -4.94 0.34 9.31
C LEU A 49 -3.53 0.33 9.87
N LYS A 50 -3.23 1.25 10.76
CA LYS A 50 -1.90 1.31 11.35
C LYS A 50 -1.60 0.04 12.13
N ILE A 51 -2.54 -0.40 12.95
CA ILE A 51 -2.33 -1.57 13.78
C ILE A 51 -2.07 -2.81 12.93
N ILE A 52 -2.89 -3.05 11.91
CA ILE A 52 -2.75 -4.28 11.13
C ILE A 52 -1.46 -4.28 10.31
N PHE A 53 -1.06 -3.16 9.75
CA PHE A 53 0.13 -3.14 8.91
C PHE A 53 1.41 -3.11 9.74
N VAL A 54 1.42 -2.40 10.85
CA VAL A 54 2.59 -2.41 11.73
C VAL A 54 2.76 -3.80 12.32
N LYS A 55 1.67 -4.42 12.76
CA LYS A 55 1.77 -5.76 13.31
C LYS A 55 2.26 -6.76 12.26
N LEU A 56 1.76 -6.62 11.03
CA LEU A 56 2.21 -7.49 9.95
C LEU A 56 3.72 -7.42 9.79
N THR A 57 4.27 -6.21 9.64
CA THR A 57 5.69 -6.08 9.39
C THR A 57 6.53 -6.41 10.61
N GLU A 58 5.97 -6.27 11.82
CA GLU A 58 6.66 -6.75 13.01
C GLU A 58 6.77 -8.28 13.02
N GLU A 59 5.75 -8.94 12.48
CA GLU A 59 5.75 -10.41 12.47
C GLU A 59 6.60 -10.99 11.35
N VAL A 60 6.52 -10.42 10.16
CA VAL A 60 7.16 -11.03 8.99
C VAL A 60 8.39 -10.28 8.52
N GLY A 61 8.65 -9.08 9.06
CA GLY A 61 9.75 -8.27 8.60
C GLY A 61 9.41 -7.57 7.29
N GLY A 62 10.44 -6.96 6.69
CA GLY A 62 10.27 -6.32 5.41
C GLY A 62 9.43 -5.07 5.42
N VAL A 63 8.88 -4.76 4.26
CA VAL A 63 8.04 -3.60 4.03
C VAL A 63 6.73 -4.08 3.44
N ALA A 64 5.62 -3.53 3.92
CA ALA A 64 4.29 -3.80 3.35
C ALA A 64 3.77 -2.49 2.79
N GLU A 65 3.24 -2.55 1.59
CA GLU A 65 2.82 -1.34 0.88
C GLU A 65 1.50 -1.57 0.19
N VAL A 66 0.61 -0.56 0.29
CA VAL A 66 -0.62 -0.52 -0.48
C VAL A 66 -0.54 0.72 -1.36
N SER A 67 -0.74 0.54 -2.65
CA SER A 67 -0.72 1.62 -3.62
C SER A 67 -2.05 1.69 -4.35
N PHE A 68 -2.40 2.89 -4.81
CA PHE A 68 -3.57 3.07 -5.65
C PHE A 68 -3.12 3.12 -7.10
N ASP A 69 -3.73 2.28 -7.93
CA ASP A 69 -3.42 2.22 -9.36
C ASP A 69 -4.47 3.04 -10.10
N ASN A 70 -4.04 4.12 -10.74
CA ASN A 70 -4.98 5.05 -11.35
C ASN A 70 -5.51 4.55 -12.70
N THR A 71 -5.02 3.43 -13.18
CA THR A 71 -5.53 2.84 -14.42
C THR A 71 -6.67 1.87 -14.13
N GLU A 72 -6.46 0.99 -13.16
CA GLU A 72 -7.47 0.01 -12.78
C GLU A 72 -8.41 0.53 -11.70
N TYR A 73 -8.06 1.65 -11.07
CA TYR A 73 -8.83 2.22 -9.95
C TYR A 73 -8.94 1.22 -8.82
N ASP A 74 -7.84 0.54 -8.55
CA ASP A 74 -7.82 -0.52 -7.58
C ASP A 74 -6.59 -0.37 -6.70
N LEU A 75 -6.57 -1.12 -5.62
CA LEU A 75 -5.44 -1.12 -4.70
C LEU A 75 -4.52 -2.28 -5.02
N VAL A 76 -3.23 -2.02 -4.93
CA VAL A 76 -2.20 -3.03 -5.16
C VAL A 76 -1.48 -3.26 -3.85
N PHE A 77 -1.47 -4.50 -3.39
CA PHE A 77 -0.85 -4.91 -2.13
C PHE A 77 0.44 -5.65 -2.42
N LYS A 78 1.52 -5.27 -1.75
CA LYS A 78 2.78 -5.97 -1.97
C LYS A 78 3.65 -5.91 -0.73
N THR A 79 4.54 -6.90 -0.62
CA THR A 79 5.58 -6.92 0.41
C THR A 79 6.91 -7.08 -0.29
N TYR A 80 7.96 -6.55 0.35
CA TYR A 80 9.30 -6.71 -0.20
C TYR A 80 10.32 -6.54 0.92
N LYS A 81 11.58 -6.83 0.58
CA LYS A 81 12.64 -6.81 1.56
C LYS A 81 13.81 -5.98 1.07
N ASN A 82 14.70 -5.61 1.99
CA ASN A 82 15.99 -5.08 1.60
C ASN A 82 16.85 -6.23 1.07
N ASP A 83 17.78 -5.92 0.16
CA ASP A 83 18.58 -6.94 -0.50
C ASP A 83 19.39 -7.76 0.47
N ASP A 84 19.78 -7.20 1.60
CA ASP A 84 20.62 -7.91 2.56
C ASP A 84 19.84 -8.61 3.66
N ASP A 85 18.53 -8.71 3.53
CA ASP A 85 17.72 -9.39 4.52
C ASP A 85 17.50 -10.83 4.08
N PHE A 86 18.35 -11.73 4.58
CA PHE A 86 18.27 -13.13 4.19
C PHE A 86 17.30 -13.95 5.05
N ASN A 87 16.71 -13.33 6.06
CA ASN A 87 15.76 -14.03 6.92
C ASN A 87 14.32 -13.80 6.52
N TYR A 88 14.09 -12.97 5.54
CA TYR A 88 12.74 -12.62 5.12
C TYR A 88 12.06 -13.81 4.44
N ASP A 89 10.88 -14.17 4.93
CA ASP A 89 10.09 -15.28 4.40
C ASP A 89 9.00 -14.71 3.50
N GLU A 90 9.29 -14.64 2.22
CA GLU A 90 8.40 -14.01 1.26
C GLU A 90 7.06 -14.73 1.16
N ILE A 91 7.09 -16.05 1.23
CA ILE A 91 5.85 -16.83 1.12
C ILE A 91 4.93 -16.53 2.29
N ASN A 92 5.48 -16.53 3.50
CA ASN A 92 4.68 -16.25 4.68
C ASN A 92 4.19 -14.81 4.70
N ALA A 93 5.03 -13.87 4.27
CA ALA A 93 4.65 -12.46 4.23
C ALA A 93 3.48 -12.24 3.28
N ASN A 94 3.54 -12.85 2.09
CA ASN A 94 2.46 -12.70 1.12
C ASN A 94 1.19 -13.41 1.58
N TYR A 95 1.34 -14.54 2.26
CA TYR A 95 0.18 -15.23 2.79
C TYR A 95 -0.56 -14.37 3.81
N LYS A 96 0.19 -13.76 4.73
CA LYS A 96 -0.43 -12.95 5.75
C LYS A 96 -1.00 -11.65 5.19
N LEU A 97 -0.35 -11.09 4.20
CA LEU A 97 -0.88 -9.89 3.54
C LEU A 97 -2.19 -10.22 2.83
N SER A 98 -2.24 -11.34 2.12
CA SER A 98 -3.48 -11.75 1.45
C SER A 98 -4.60 -11.97 2.44
N LYS A 99 -4.28 -12.50 3.61
CA LYS A 99 -5.28 -12.71 4.64
C LYS A 99 -5.85 -11.38 5.12
N ILE A 100 -4.98 -10.39 5.32
CA ILE A 100 -5.42 -9.05 5.70
C ILE A 100 -6.31 -8.47 4.62
N GLU A 101 -5.93 -8.63 3.37
CA GLU A 101 -6.69 -8.10 2.25
C GLU A 101 -8.12 -8.66 2.26
N ARG A 102 -8.25 -9.94 2.56
CA ARG A 102 -9.57 -10.57 2.61
C ARG A 102 -10.35 -10.18 3.86
N GLU A 103 -9.69 -10.15 5.00
CA GLU A 103 -10.39 -9.89 6.27
C GLU A 103 -10.92 -8.46 6.35
N TYR A 104 -10.23 -7.53 5.73
CA TYR A 104 -10.62 -6.13 5.78
C TYR A 104 -11.05 -5.62 4.41
N ALA A 105 -11.62 -6.53 3.61
CA ALA A 105 -11.96 -6.20 2.22
C ALA A 105 -12.91 -5.02 2.13
N GLU A 106 -13.84 -4.90 3.08
CA GLU A 106 -14.80 -3.80 3.02
C GLU A 106 -14.14 -2.46 3.23
N ILE A 107 -13.20 -2.39 4.18
CA ILE A 107 -12.44 -1.16 4.41
C ILE A 107 -11.64 -0.81 3.18
N PHE A 108 -10.96 -1.78 2.59
CA PHE A 108 -10.14 -1.51 1.42
C PHE A 108 -10.99 -1.11 0.22
N SER A 109 -12.18 -1.68 0.10
CA SER A 109 -13.08 -1.27 -0.97
C SER A 109 -13.47 0.20 -0.83
N GLN A 110 -13.74 0.64 0.39
CA GLN A 110 -14.08 2.04 0.63
C GLN A 110 -12.89 2.95 0.36
N ILE A 111 -11.70 2.50 0.73
CA ILE A 111 -10.49 3.28 0.46
C ILE A 111 -10.27 3.41 -1.03
N ALA A 112 -10.48 2.34 -1.79
CA ALA A 112 -10.32 2.37 -3.24
C ALA A 112 -11.28 3.37 -3.86
N GLU A 113 -12.54 3.37 -3.41
CA GLU A 113 -13.52 4.33 -3.91
C GLU A 113 -13.10 5.75 -3.58
N PHE A 114 -12.62 5.97 -2.36
CA PHE A 114 -12.17 7.30 -1.96
C PHE A 114 -11.01 7.76 -2.83
N CYS A 115 -10.05 6.89 -3.07
CA CYS A 115 -8.89 7.23 -3.88
C CYS A 115 -9.29 7.53 -5.31
N LYS A 116 -10.28 6.82 -5.82
CA LYS A 116 -10.76 7.05 -7.17
C LYS A 116 -11.22 8.49 -7.36
N PHE A 117 -11.88 9.05 -6.35
CA PHE A 117 -12.33 10.42 -6.43
C PHE A 117 -11.22 11.41 -6.12
N LYS A 118 -10.42 11.15 -5.11
CA LYS A 118 -9.45 12.12 -4.62
C LYS A 118 -8.14 12.10 -5.38
N LEU A 119 -7.65 10.92 -5.69
CA LEU A 119 -6.33 10.81 -6.33
C LEU A 119 -6.42 10.86 -7.83
N ASN A 120 -7.46 10.25 -8.38
CA ASN A 120 -7.64 10.28 -9.82
C ASN A 120 -7.89 11.69 -10.34
N GLY A 121 -8.55 12.50 -9.55
CA GLY A 121 -8.84 13.87 -9.94
C GLY A 121 -7.62 14.77 -10.00
N LEU A 122 -6.48 14.28 -9.51
CA LEU A 122 -5.25 15.05 -9.55
C LEU A 122 -4.44 14.79 -10.81
N VAL A 123 -4.88 13.90 -11.63
CA VAL A 123 -4.12 13.45 -12.78
C VAL A 123 -4.54 14.20 -14.03
#